data_038a504dd4aa255e717850e6fd9884ce
#
_entry.id   038a504dd4aa255e717850e6fd9884ce
#
_cell.length_a   1.000
_cell.length_b   1.000
_cell.length_c   1.000
_cell.angle_alpha   90.00
_cell.angle_beta   90.00
_cell.angle_gamma   90.00
#
_symmetry.space_group_name_H-M   'P 1'
#
loop_
_entity.id
_entity.type
_entity.pdbx_description
1 polymer ?
#
loop_
_entity_poly.entity_id
_entity_poly.type
_entity_poly.pdbx_seq_one_letter_code
_entity_poly.pdbx_strand_id
1 'polypeptide(L)'
;MRETIALRIGAGLGAVTVSGLTGDERAEVIESWARCGVEAVESPADADAHRGAGAARPWLQWHEDLVFLATSRAIESARGTHLMFHAACLAAPDTGAAMVLVAASGTGKTTATRRLGPHFAYLTDETAIIAPDGLTVTPYPKPLSLLGSRGVRPKTQRGPDDLGLG
;
A
#
# COMPACT_ATOMS: atom_id res chain seq x y z
N MET A 1 -1.26 0.87 -32.38
CA MET A 1 -1.91 0.16 -31.27
C MET A 1 -1.10 0.48 -30.02
N ARG A 2 -1.63 1.24 -29.08
CA ARG A 2 -0.96 1.42 -27.76
C ARG A 2 -1.20 0.14 -27.00
N GLU A 3 -0.16 -0.63 -26.76
CA GLU A 3 -0.21 -1.73 -25.81
C GLU A 3 -0.63 -1.15 -24.45
N THR A 4 -1.84 -1.44 -24.05
CA THR A 4 -2.34 -1.04 -22.73
C THR A 4 -1.80 -2.06 -21.73
N ILE A 5 -0.57 -1.84 -21.26
CA ILE A 5 0.02 -2.68 -20.23
C ILE A 5 -0.65 -2.30 -18.92
N ALA A 6 -1.30 -3.25 -18.30
CA ALA A 6 -1.82 -3.13 -16.95
C ALA A 6 -0.72 -3.44 -15.92
N LEU A 7 -0.89 -2.97 -14.69
CA LEU A 7 -0.06 -3.33 -13.55
C LEU A 7 -0.89 -4.20 -12.61
N ARG A 8 -0.28 -5.26 -12.12
CA ARG A 8 -0.80 -6.04 -11.00
C ARG A 8 0.00 -5.67 -9.75
N ILE A 9 -0.67 -5.22 -8.71
CA ILE A 9 -0.06 -4.79 -7.45
C ILE A 9 -0.58 -5.64 -6.29
N GLY A 10 0.23 -5.81 -5.23
CA GLY A 10 -0.17 -6.53 -4.02
C GLY A 10 -0.02 -8.04 -4.11
N ALA A 11 1.06 -8.54 -4.73
CA ALA A 11 1.35 -9.97 -4.81
C ALA A 11 1.25 -10.67 -3.45
N GLY A 12 0.43 -11.71 -3.34
CA GLY A 12 0.27 -12.54 -2.14
C GLY A 12 -0.88 -12.16 -1.20
N LEU A 13 -1.39 -10.94 -1.24
CA LEU A 13 -2.47 -10.46 -0.37
C LEU A 13 -3.60 -9.78 -1.16
N GLY A 14 -4.25 -10.52 -2.06
CA GLY A 14 -5.38 -9.96 -2.82
C GLY A 14 -4.93 -8.93 -3.85
N ALA A 15 -4.21 -9.38 -4.87
CA ALA A 15 -3.71 -8.51 -5.93
C ALA A 15 -4.81 -7.71 -6.63
N VAL A 16 -4.48 -6.49 -7.04
CA VAL A 16 -5.35 -5.59 -7.81
C VAL A 16 -4.72 -5.32 -9.17
N THR A 17 -5.50 -5.45 -10.22
CA THR A 17 -5.09 -5.12 -11.58
C THR A 17 -5.51 -3.69 -11.94
N VAL A 18 -4.56 -2.92 -12.43
CA VAL A 18 -4.72 -1.49 -12.74
C VAL A 18 -4.42 -1.25 -14.20
N SER A 19 -5.28 -0.52 -14.90
CA SER A 19 -5.13 -0.20 -16.32
C SER A 19 -5.39 1.26 -16.63
N GLY A 20 -5.06 1.70 -17.87
CA GLY A 20 -5.37 3.04 -18.37
C GLY A 20 -4.54 4.18 -17.79
N LEU A 21 -3.40 3.88 -17.15
CA LEU A 21 -2.45 4.88 -16.62
C LEU A 21 -1.67 5.57 -17.75
N THR A 22 -1.38 6.85 -17.59
CA THR A 22 -0.36 7.55 -18.39
C THR A 22 1.04 7.05 -18.01
N GLY A 23 2.07 7.43 -18.79
CA GLY A 23 3.45 7.06 -18.50
C GLY A 23 3.91 7.50 -17.08
N ASP A 24 3.61 8.75 -16.72
CA ASP A 24 4.01 9.32 -15.44
C ASP A 24 3.22 8.70 -14.26
N GLU A 25 1.90 8.54 -14.41
CA GLU A 25 1.06 7.89 -13.41
C GLU A 25 1.50 6.43 -13.18
N ARG A 26 1.88 5.73 -14.25
CA ARG A 26 2.40 4.38 -14.18
C ARG A 26 3.73 4.31 -13.43
N ALA A 27 4.65 5.22 -13.74
CA ALA A 27 5.94 5.29 -13.05
C ALA A 27 5.74 5.51 -11.54
N GLU A 28 4.86 6.45 -11.16
CA GLU A 28 4.53 6.74 -9.76
C GLU A 28 3.90 5.53 -9.04
N VAL A 29 3.01 4.77 -9.71
CA VAL A 29 2.46 3.53 -9.13
C VAL A 29 3.56 2.49 -8.94
N ILE A 30 4.41 2.25 -9.94
CA ILE A 30 5.51 1.29 -9.85
C ILE A 30 6.43 1.64 -8.68
N GLU A 31 6.84 2.90 -8.56
CA GLU A 31 7.73 3.38 -7.51
C GLU A 31 7.09 3.26 -6.12
N SER A 32 5.88 3.78 -5.97
CA SER A 32 5.22 3.80 -4.66
C SER A 32 4.83 2.42 -4.13
N TRP A 33 4.53 1.46 -5.02
CA TRP A 33 4.12 0.10 -4.68
C TRP A 33 5.23 -0.95 -4.79
N ALA A 34 6.47 -0.54 -5.07
CA ALA A 34 7.59 -1.45 -5.35
C ALA A 34 7.73 -2.59 -4.32
N ARG A 35 7.59 -2.29 -3.03
CA ARG A 35 7.71 -3.29 -1.95
C ARG A 35 6.50 -4.23 -1.81
N CYS A 36 5.35 -3.89 -2.39
CA CYS A 36 4.17 -4.77 -2.43
C CYS A 36 4.19 -5.77 -3.59
N GLY A 37 5.21 -5.71 -4.45
CA GLY A 37 5.26 -6.45 -5.70
C GLY A 37 4.38 -5.81 -6.77
N VAL A 38 5.02 -5.38 -7.86
CA VAL A 38 4.35 -4.81 -9.03
C VAL A 38 4.80 -5.59 -10.26
N GLU A 39 3.84 -6.10 -11.00
CA GLU A 39 4.08 -6.84 -12.25
C GLU A 39 3.38 -6.16 -13.41
N ALA A 40 4.06 -6.07 -14.56
CA ALA A 40 3.39 -5.70 -15.80
C ALA A 40 2.64 -6.93 -16.33
N VAL A 41 1.36 -6.75 -16.61
CA VAL A 41 0.51 -7.82 -17.16
C VAL A 41 -0.18 -7.35 -18.43
N GLU A 42 -0.63 -8.26 -19.27
CA GLU A 42 -1.54 -7.91 -20.36
C GLU A 42 -2.79 -7.29 -19.78
N SER A 43 -3.27 -6.19 -20.41
CA SER A 43 -4.44 -5.48 -19.89
C SER A 43 -5.69 -6.34 -20.00
N PRO A 44 -6.24 -6.83 -18.88
CA PRO A 44 -7.50 -7.54 -18.94
C PRO A 44 -8.64 -6.56 -19.25
N ALA A 45 -9.70 -7.08 -19.87
CA ALA A 45 -10.89 -6.28 -20.17
C ALA A 45 -11.62 -5.80 -18.89
N ASP A 46 -11.39 -6.47 -17.78
CA ASP A 46 -12.03 -6.33 -16.47
C ASP A 46 -11.01 -5.96 -15.36
N ALA A 47 -10.10 -5.03 -15.62
CA ALA A 47 -9.19 -4.53 -14.59
C ALA A 47 -9.96 -4.02 -13.36
N ASP A 48 -9.46 -4.32 -12.14
CA ASP A 48 -10.09 -3.91 -10.87
C ASP A 48 -10.15 -2.39 -10.73
N ALA A 49 -9.18 -1.67 -11.30
CA ALA A 49 -9.16 -0.22 -11.36
C ALA A 49 -8.72 0.26 -12.76
N HIS A 50 -9.53 1.11 -13.36
CA HIS A 50 -9.23 1.74 -14.65
C HIS A 50 -9.15 3.26 -14.52
N ARG A 51 -8.02 3.85 -14.93
CA ARG A 51 -7.83 5.31 -14.85
C ARG A 51 -8.49 6.02 -16.05
N GLY A 52 -8.20 5.56 -17.26
CA GLY A 52 -8.66 6.15 -18.50
C GLY A 52 -7.99 7.48 -18.85
N ALA A 53 -7.86 7.74 -20.14
CA ALA A 53 -7.34 9.02 -20.62
C ALA A 53 -8.37 10.13 -20.38
N GLY A 54 -7.95 11.26 -19.78
CA GLY A 54 -8.83 12.39 -19.51
C GLY A 54 -9.81 12.19 -18.37
N ALA A 55 -9.52 11.27 -17.45
CA ALA A 55 -10.37 11.02 -16.29
C ALA A 55 -10.65 12.32 -15.52
N ALA A 56 -11.93 12.58 -15.24
CA ALA A 56 -12.38 13.76 -14.51
C ALA A 56 -11.89 13.80 -13.06
N ARG A 57 -11.58 12.64 -12.47
CA ARG A 57 -11.09 12.54 -11.09
C ARG A 57 -9.62 12.95 -11.01
N PRO A 58 -9.22 13.88 -10.11
CA PRO A 58 -7.83 14.27 -9.92
C PRO A 58 -6.95 13.06 -9.58
N TRP A 59 -5.69 13.06 -10.00
CA TRP A 59 -4.74 11.97 -9.79
C TRP A 59 -4.58 11.59 -8.31
N LEU A 60 -4.35 12.56 -7.44
CA LEU A 60 -4.19 12.30 -6.00
C LEU A 60 -5.40 11.58 -5.39
N GLN A 61 -6.62 11.95 -5.78
CA GLN A 61 -7.83 11.29 -5.31
C GLN A 61 -7.92 9.87 -5.85
N TRP A 62 -7.63 9.67 -7.13
CA TRP A 62 -7.64 8.35 -7.75
C TRP A 62 -6.60 7.41 -7.12
N HIS A 63 -5.40 7.93 -6.83
CA HIS A 63 -4.34 7.14 -6.19
C HIS A 63 -4.69 6.81 -4.73
N GLU A 64 -5.34 7.71 -3.98
CA GLU A 64 -5.88 7.41 -2.65
C GLU A 64 -6.93 6.29 -2.71
N ASP A 65 -7.83 6.34 -3.71
CA ASP A 65 -8.85 5.30 -3.91
C ASP A 65 -8.22 3.95 -4.30
N LEU A 66 -7.15 3.95 -5.07
CA LEU A 66 -6.40 2.73 -5.39
C LEU A 66 -5.81 2.08 -4.14
N VAL A 67 -5.20 2.88 -3.25
CA VAL A 67 -4.68 2.38 -1.97
C VAL A 67 -5.81 1.79 -1.12
N PHE A 68 -6.98 2.44 -1.08
CA PHE A 68 -8.15 1.92 -0.37
C PHE A 68 -8.63 0.59 -0.97
N LEU A 69 -8.73 0.49 -2.30
CA LEU A 69 -9.14 -0.73 -2.99
C LEU A 69 -8.17 -1.88 -2.70
N ALA A 70 -6.87 -1.66 -2.86
CA ALA A 70 -5.84 -2.68 -2.62
C ALA A 70 -5.84 -3.15 -1.15
N THR A 71 -5.98 -2.21 -0.20
CA THR A 71 -6.08 -2.55 1.23
C THR A 71 -7.34 -3.37 1.52
N SER A 72 -8.48 -3.00 0.92
CA SER A 72 -9.73 -3.75 1.07
C SER A 72 -9.61 -5.19 0.54
N ARG A 73 -8.92 -5.36 -0.61
CA ARG A 73 -8.64 -6.70 -1.18
C ARG A 73 -7.71 -7.51 -0.29
N ALA A 74 -6.67 -6.89 0.27
CA ALA A 74 -5.77 -7.56 1.21
C ALA A 74 -6.52 -8.03 2.47
N ILE A 75 -7.38 -7.20 3.04
CA ILE A 75 -8.23 -7.55 4.18
C ILE A 75 -9.18 -8.70 3.82
N GLU A 76 -9.83 -8.63 2.67
CA GLU A 76 -10.77 -9.67 2.24
C GLU A 76 -10.06 -11.02 2.04
N SER A 77 -8.87 -11.02 1.43
CA SER A 77 -8.09 -12.26 1.21
C SER A 77 -7.60 -12.90 2.51
N ALA A 78 -7.37 -12.12 3.55
CA ALA A 78 -6.94 -12.59 4.87
C ALA A 78 -8.10 -12.94 5.84
N ARG A 79 -9.33 -12.56 5.46
CA ARG A 79 -10.52 -12.75 6.31
C ARG A 79 -10.76 -14.22 6.64
N GLY A 80 -11.01 -14.50 7.91
CA GLY A 80 -11.29 -15.85 8.42
C GLY A 80 -10.07 -16.75 8.57
N THR A 81 -8.89 -16.30 8.12
CA THR A 81 -7.65 -17.08 8.22
C THR A 81 -6.56 -16.39 9.03
N HIS A 82 -6.58 -15.05 9.09
CA HIS A 82 -5.56 -14.25 9.79
C HIS A 82 -6.20 -13.32 10.83
N LEU A 83 -5.40 -12.96 11.86
CA LEU A 83 -5.76 -11.88 12.77
C LEU A 83 -5.34 -10.55 12.12
N MET A 84 -6.24 -9.57 12.12
CA MET A 84 -5.97 -8.28 11.49
C MET A 84 -6.25 -7.13 12.46
N PHE A 85 -5.34 -6.17 12.49
CA PHE A 85 -5.45 -4.97 13.30
C PHE A 85 -5.24 -3.72 12.45
N HIS A 86 -6.05 -2.69 12.67
CA HIS A 86 -5.75 -1.36 12.16
C HIS A 86 -4.56 -0.77 12.93
N ALA A 87 -3.35 -1.12 12.50
CA ALA A 87 -2.12 -0.89 13.23
C ALA A 87 -0.94 -0.66 12.29
N ALA A 88 0.06 0.07 12.75
CA ALA A 88 1.37 0.06 12.14
C ALA A 88 2.18 -1.14 12.64
N CYS A 89 3.08 -1.65 11.81
CA CYS A 89 3.99 -2.72 12.18
C CYS A 89 5.37 -2.47 11.61
N LEU A 90 6.36 -2.62 12.47
CA LEU A 90 7.78 -2.50 12.17
C LEU A 90 8.51 -3.72 12.74
N ALA A 91 9.60 -4.15 12.10
CA ALA A 91 10.41 -5.25 12.60
C ALA A 91 11.86 -4.84 12.84
N ALA A 92 12.48 -5.42 13.85
CA ALA A 92 13.91 -5.26 14.10
C ALA A 92 14.70 -5.95 12.97
N PRO A 93 15.64 -5.25 12.30
CA PRO A 93 16.30 -5.79 11.12
C PRO A 93 17.24 -6.97 11.40
N ASP A 94 17.74 -7.06 12.63
CA ASP A 94 18.68 -8.07 13.08
C ASP A 94 18.00 -9.37 13.56
N THR A 95 16.82 -9.27 14.17
CA THR A 95 16.11 -10.41 14.77
C THR A 95 14.82 -10.78 14.07
N GLY A 96 14.26 -9.88 13.24
CA GLY A 96 12.93 -10.02 12.68
C GLY A 96 11.79 -9.86 13.70
N ALA A 97 12.09 -9.51 14.95
CA ALA A 97 11.08 -9.31 15.98
C ALA A 97 10.17 -8.13 15.59
N ALA A 98 8.88 -8.40 15.41
CA ALA A 98 7.90 -7.42 14.97
C ALA A 98 7.22 -6.71 16.15
N MET A 99 7.03 -5.41 16.00
CA MET A 99 6.29 -4.56 16.93
C MET A 99 5.03 -4.03 16.25
N VAL A 100 3.86 -4.32 16.81
CA VAL A 100 2.56 -3.87 16.31
C VAL A 100 2.07 -2.69 17.15
N LEU A 101 1.87 -1.53 16.51
CA LEU A 101 1.40 -0.30 17.14
C LEU A 101 -0.10 -0.14 16.91
N VAL A 102 -0.91 -0.63 17.83
CA VAL A 102 -2.37 -0.53 17.78
C VAL A 102 -2.83 0.76 18.44
N ALA A 103 -3.52 1.61 17.70
CA ALA A 103 -4.07 2.86 18.23
C ALA A 103 -5.21 3.38 17.34
N ALA A 104 -6.07 4.24 17.87
CA ALA A 104 -7.15 4.87 17.12
C ALA A 104 -6.63 5.67 15.91
N SER A 105 -7.49 5.96 14.94
CA SER A 105 -7.13 6.83 13.82
C SER A 105 -6.75 8.22 14.32
N GLY A 106 -5.73 8.83 13.71
CA GLY A 106 -5.26 10.18 14.09
C GLY A 106 -4.32 10.24 15.30
N THR A 107 -4.02 9.13 15.96
CA THR A 107 -3.11 9.11 17.14
C THR A 107 -1.62 9.21 16.79
N GLY A 108 -1.28 9.25 15.49
CA GLY A 108 0.11 9.42 15.06
C GLY A 108 0.83 8.13 14.66
N LYS A 109 0.13 7.04 14.37
CA LYS A 109 0.74 5.78 13.88
C LYS A 109 1.69 6.01 12.69
N THR A 110 1.21 6.66 11.63
CA THR A 110 2.04 6.98 10.44
C THR A 110 3.21 7.91 10.80
N THR A 111 3.05 8.82 11.76
CA THR A 111 4.15 9.66 12.26
C THR A 111 5.21 8.82 12.98
N ALA A 112 4.78 7.89 13.83
CA ALA A 112 5.69 6.95 14.51
C ALA A 112 6.42 6.07 13.49
N THR A 113 5.71 5.52 12.51
CA THR A 113 6.29 4.74 11.41
C THR A 113 7.38 5.52 10.68
N ARG A 114 7.12 6.78 10.32
CA ARG A 114 8.10 7.63 9.63
C ARG A 114 9.34 7.98 10.47
N ARG A 115 9.18 8.07 11.78
CA ARG A 115 10.32 8.37 12.70
C ARG A 115 11.16 7.14 13.02
N LEU A 116 10.52 6.00 13.16
CA LEU A 116 11.18 4.74 13.51
C LEU A 116 11.65 3.96 12.28
N GLY A 117 10.92 4.06 11.18
CA GLY A 117 11.17 3.31 9.95
C GLY A 117 12.59 3.39 9.39
N PRO A 118 13.35 4.50 9.52
CA PRO A 118 14.76 4.50 9.11
C PRO A 118 15.65 3.52 9.89
N HIS A 119 15.19 3.03 11.05
CA HIS A 119 15.94 2.13 11.93
C HIS A 119 15.32 0.73 12.03
N PHE A 120 14.14 0.53 11.45
CA PHE A 120 13.37 -0.71 11.50
C PHE A 120 12.87 -1.08 10.10
N ALA A 121 12.71 -2.37 9.84
CA ALA A 121 12.08 -2.82 8.61
C ALA A 121 10.59 -2.43 8.62
N TYR A 122 10.15 -1.73 7.59
CA TYR A 122 8.76 -1.30 7.42
C TYR A 122 7.90 -2.47 6.94
N LEU A 123 6.91 -2.88 7.72
CA LEU A 123 5.96 -3.92 7.34
C LEU A 123 4.60 -3.36 6.90
N THR A 124 4.07 -2.36 7.61
CA THR A 124 2.84 -1.64 7.26
C THR A 124 2.63 -0.42 8.17
N ASP A 125 1.84 0.56 7.73
CA ASP A 125 1.39 1.67 8.58
C ASP A 125 -0.12 1.66 8.86
N GLU A 126 -0.85 0.67 8.34
CA GLU A 126 -2.32 0.68 8.38
C GLU A 126 -2.95 -0.66 8.77
N THR A 127 -2.49 -1.80 8.22
CA THR A 127 -3.11 -3.10 8.44
C THR A 127 -2.05 -4.14 8.79
N ALA A 128 -1.89 -4.44 10.06
CA ALA A 128 -1.05 -5.53 10.52
C ALA A 128 -1.81 -6.86 10.36
N ILE A 129 -1.26 -7.78 9.58
CA ILE A 129 -1.83 -9.08 9.26
C ILE A 129 -0.98 -10.15 9.94
N ILE A 130 -1.56 -10.85 10.90
CA ILE A 130 -0.87 -11.88 11.69
C ILE A 130 -1.36 -13.25 11.25
N ALA A 131 -0.44 -14.12 10.89
CA ALA A 131 -0.73 -15.48 10.45
C ALA A 131 -1.47 -16.29 11.54
N PRO A 132 -2.14 -17.40 11.17
CA PRO A 132 -2.90 -18.24 12.11
C PRO A 132 -2.09 -18.81 13.26
N ASP A 133 -0.75 -18.92 13.11
CA ASP A 133 0.16 -19.35 14.17
C ASP A 133 0.25 -18.33 15.32
N GLY A 134 -0.26 -17.11 15.12
CA GLY A 134 -0.22 -16.00 16.07
C GLY A 134 1.18 -15.39 16.28
N LEU A 135 2.20 -15.84 15.57
CA LEU A 135 3.61 -15.47 15.76
C LEU A 135 4.21 -14.74 14.57
N THR A 136 3.68 -14.97 13.37
CA THR A 136 4.24 -14.43 12.12
C THR A 136 3.39 -13.28 11.59
N VAL A 137 4.02 -12.12 11.33
CA VAL A 137 3.38 -11.00 10.65
C VAL A 137 3.61 -11.13 9.15
N THR A 138 2.54 -11.10 8.37
CA THR A 138 2.62 -11.02 6.91
C THR A 138 2.85 -9.56 6.51
N PRO A 139 3.99 -9.22 5.87
CA PRO A 139 4.25 -7.86 5.44
C PRO A 139 3.23 -7.35 4.42
N TYR A 140 2.78 -6.13 4.61
CA TYR A 140 1.96 -5.39 3.65
C TYR A 140 2.52 -3.96 3.49
N PRO A 141 3.70 -3.82 2.85
CA PRO A 141 4.43 -2.56 2.76
C PRO A 141 3.90 -1.64 1.65
N LYS A 142 2.60 -1.35 1.72
CA LYS A 142 1.92 -0.42 0.81
C LYS A 142 2.46 1.01 0.92
N PRO A 143 2.16 1.89 -0.06
CA PRO A 143 2.45 3.32 0.06
C PRO A 143 1.85 3.92 1.33
N LEU A 144 2.60 4.81 1.98
CA LEU A 144 2.09 5.59 3.11
C LEU A 144 1.19 6.71 2.62
N SER A 145 0.03 6.83 3.25
CA SER A 145 -0.97 7.86 2.95
C SER A 145 -0.73 9.10 3.82
N LEU A 146 -0.12 10.13 3.26
CA LEU A 146 0.29 11.34 3.98
C LEU A 146 -0.71 12.48 3.78
N LEU A 147 -1.17 13.07 4.87
CA LEU A 147 -1.94 14.31 4.83
C LEU A 147 -1.02 15.49 4.45
N GLY A 148 -1.52 16.39 3.62
CA GLY A 148 -0.83 17.65 3.35
C GLY A 148 -0.61 18.49 4.60
N SER A 149 0.18 19.56 4.49
CA SER A 149 0.65 20.42 5.61
C SER A 149 -0.45 21.02 6.50
N ARG A 150 -1.71 20.98 6.08
CA ARG A 150 -2.87 21.47 6.83
C ARG A 150 -3.89 20.37 7.13
N GLY A 151 -3.51 19.09 7.02
CA GLY A 151 -4.43 17.98 7.21
C GLY A 151 -5.49 17.85 6.10
N VAL A 152 -5.25 18.44 4.93
CA VAL A 152 -6.19 18.51 3.80
C VAL A 152 -6.13 17.20 2.99
N ARG A 153 -7.29 16.72 2.56
CA ARG A 153 -7.44 15.61 1.60
C ARG A 153 -7.46 16.15 0.14
N PRO A 154 -7.15 15.35 -0.87
CA PRO A 154 -6.73 13.94 -0.79
C PRO A 154 -5.32 13.77 -0.23
N LYS A 155 -5.04 12.58 0.31
CA LYS A 155 -3.71 12.23 0.82
C LYS A 155 -2.76 11.95 -0.34
N THR A 156 -1.50 12.35 -0.17
CA THR A 156 -0.42 11.95 -1.08
C THR A 156 0.05 10.55 -0.73
N GLN A 157 0.22 9.70 -1.73
CA GLN A 157 0.75 8.35 -1.57
C GLN A 157 2.26 8.36 -1.81
N ARG A 158 3.03 7.84 -0.87
CA ARG A 158 4.50 7.82 -0.97
C ARG A 158 5.03 6.42 -0.68
N GLY A 159 5.90 5.95 -1.56
CA GLY A 159 6.58 4.68 -1.36
C GLY A 159 7.42 4.67 -0.08
N PRO A 160 7.57 3.51 0.56
CA PRO A 160 8.46 3.38 1.71
C PRO A 160 9.89 3.81 1.38
N ASP A 161 10.39 3.52 0.18
CA ASP A 161 11.73 3.88 -0.29
C ASP A 161 11.90 5.40 -0.42
N ASP A 162 10.90 6.13 -0.93
CA ASP A 162 10.89 7.59 -1.01
C ASP A 162 11.01 8.26 0.36
N LEU A 163 10.61 7.56 1.39
CA LEU A 163 10.61 8.04 2.78
C LEU A 163 11.83 7.53 3.57
N GLY A 164 12.74 6.79 2.93
CA GLY A 164 13.92 6.21 3.56
C GLY A 164 13.59 5.23 4.68
N LEU A 165 12.49 4.48 4.56
CA LEU A 165 12.12 3.45 5.53
C LEU A 165 12.90 2.16 5.25
N GLY A 166 13.29 1.44 6.31
CA GLY A 166 14.03 0.18 6.23
C GLY A 166 13.21 -1.01 5.72
#